data_6439e7726eb72a0a23d3b61122d1cdc5
#
_entry.id   6439e7726eb72a0a23d3b61122d1cdc5
#
_cell.length_a   1.000
_cell.length_b   1.000
_cell.length_c   1.000
_cell.angle_alpha   90.00
_cell.angle_beta   90.00
_cell.angle_gamma   90.00
#
_symmetry.space_group_name_H-M   'P 1'
#
loop_
_entity.id
_entity.type
_entity.pdbx_description
1 polymer ?
#
loop_
_entity_poly.entity_id
_entity_poly.type
_entity_poly.pdbx_seq_one_letter_code
_entity_poly.pdbx_strand_id
1 'polypeptide(L)'
;MLNFETRVGPDFGDNGPQYPAPGVPDWYRDAKLGFFVHWGLYSVPAWGTPTGTRDVPAEDAYMHHQYAEWYGNTVRIKGSPTWERHQDVYGTGTNYEDLAELWQADAFDPQA
;
A
#
# COMPACT_ATOMS: atom_id res chain seq x y z
N MET A 1 23.44 -0.27 24.25
CA MET A 1 22.41 -1.32 24.21
C MET A 1 21.06 -0.61 24.34
N LEU A 2 20.37 -0.39 23.22
CA LEU A 2 19.08 0.30 23.21
C LEU A 2 18.01 -0.72 23.62
N ASN A 3 17.43 -0.49 24.77
CA ASN A 3 16.32 -1.29 25.29
C ASN A 3 15.05 -0.79 24.57
N PHE A 4 14.61 -1.48 23.53
CA PHE A 4 13.30 -1.24 22.94
C PHE A 4 12.23 -1.92 23.80
N GLU A 5 11.76 -1.24 24.84
CA GLU A 5 10.46 -1.54 25.41
C GLU A 5 9.41 -1.06 24.39
N THR A 6 8.98 -1.95 23.52
CA THR A 6 7.85 -1.72 22.63
C THR A 6 6.57 -1.66 23.48
N ARG A 7 6.15 -0.47 23.88
CA ARG A 7 4.75 -0.28 24.24
C ARG A 7 3.92 -0.34 22.99
N VAL A 8 3.29 -1.49 22.76
CA VAL A 8 2.35 -1.67 21.66
C VAL A 8 0.97 -1.22 22.14
N GLY A 9 0.56 -0.04 21.69
CA GLY A 9 -0.80 0.48 21.88
C GLY A 9 -0.94 1.52 23.00
N PRO A 10 -2.11 2.19 23.06
CA PRO A 10 -2.41 3.13 24.13
C PRO A 10 -2.47 2.41 25.48
N ASP A 11 -1.95 3.05 26.51
CA ASP A 11 -2.03 2.58 27.89
C ASP A 11 -3.48 2.70 28.37
N PHE A 12 -4.19 1.59 28.38
CA PHE A 12 -5.58 1.51 28.89
C PHE A 12 -5.63 1.28 30.41
N GLY A 13 -4.48 1.30 31.10
CA GLY A 13 -4.39 0.96 32.51
C GLY A 13 -4.70 -0.51 32.78
N ASP A 14 -4.83 -0.87 34.06
CA ASP A 14 -5.03 -2.26 34.50
C ASP A 14 -6.36 -2.89 34.05
N ASN A 15 -7.27 -2.11 33.46
CA ASN A 15 -8.60 -2.54 32.99
C ASN A 15 -8.73 -2.53 31.46
N GLY A 16 -7.66 -2.27 30.73
CA GLY A 16 -7.66 -2.32 29.28
C GLY A 16 -7.75 -3.76 28.73
N PRO A 17 -8.13 -3.94 27.44
CA PRO A 17 -8.19 -5.25 26.83
C PRO A 17 -6.81 -5.89 26.89
N GLN A 18 -6.69 -6.96 27.65
CA GLN A 18 -5.48 -7.78 27.73
C GLN A 18 -5.46 -8.69 26.51
N TYR A 19 -4.70 -8.32 25.51
CA TYR A 19 -4.41 -9.20 24.39
C TYR A 19 -3.31 -10.17 24.85
N PRO A 20 -3.58 -11.49 24.92
CA PRO A 20 -2.50 -12.44 25.13
C PRO A 20 -1.48 -12.22 24.02
N ALA A 21 -0.21 -12.04 24.38
CA ALA A 21 0.85 -11.98 23.38
C ALA A 21 0.78 -13.28 22.57
N PRO A 22 0.36 -13.25 21.30
CA PRO A 22 0.33 -14.47 20.50
C PRO A 22 1.77 -14.93 20.37
N GLY A 23 2.06 -16.12 20.84
CA GLY A 23 3.35 -16.75 20.57
C GLY A 23 3.53 -16.84 19.05
N VAL A 24 4.76 -16.68 18.58
CA VAL A 24 5.06 -16.88 17.17
C VAL A 24 4.75 -18.34 16.82
N PRO A 25 3.87 -18.63 15.84
CA PRO A 25 3.55 -20.00 15.44
C PRO A 25 4.80 -20.77 15.01
N ASP A 26 4.84 -22.07 15.25
CA ASP A 26 5.99 -22.91 14.90
C ASP A 26 6.29 -22.86 13.40
N TRP A 27 5.27 -22.93 12.56
CA TRP A 27 5.43 -22.82 11.11
C TRP A 27 6.14 -21.54 10.66
N TYR A 28 5.83 -20.39 11.30
CA TYR A 28 6.46 -19.12 11.00
C TYR A 28 7.92 -19.10 11.46
N ARG A 29 8.20 -19.64 12.63
CA ARG A 29 9.57 -19.76 13.16
C ARG A 29 10.43 -20.71 12.32
N ASP A 30 9.83 -21.76 11.77
CA ASP A 30 10.51 -22.77 10.96
C ASP A 30 10.63 -22.35 9.49
N ALA A 31 9.77 -21.45 9.00
CA ALA A 31 9.84 -20.86 7.67
C ALA A 31 11.06 -19.94 7.56
N LYS A 32 12.11 -20.39 6.94
CA LYS A 32 13.38 -19.65 6.79
C LYS A 32 13.31 -18.53 5.76
N LEU A 33 12.28 -18.54 4.90
CA LEU A 33 12.02 -17.58 3.85
C LEU A 33 10.53 -17.31 3.76
N GLY A 34 10.17 -16.05 3.63
CA GLY A 34 8.80 -15.61 3.37
C GLY A 34 8.77 -14.58 2.27
N PHE A 35 7.68 -14.56 1.51
CA PHE A 35 7.39 -13.51 0.55
C PHE A 35 6.24 -12.66 1.06
N PHE A 36 6.41 -11.36 0.98
CA PHE A 36 5.36 -10.41 1.27
C PHE A 36 4.89 -9.77 -0.03
N VAL A 37 3.65 -10.04 -0.42
CA VAL A 37 3.08 -9.55 -1.67
C VAL A 37 2.11 -8.43 -1.38
N HIS A 38 2.39 -7.25 -1.92
CA HIS A 38 1.45 -6.15 -1.96
C HIS A 38 0.58 -6.28 -3.20
N TRP A 39 -0.72 -6.42 -3.00
CA TRP A 39 -1.65 -6.65 -4.08
C TRP A 39 -3.00 -5.99 -3.77
N GLY A 40 -3.52 -5.26 -4.74
CA GLY A 40 -4.76 -4.53 -4.59
C GLY A 40 -5.19 -3.88 -5.91
N LEU A 41 -6.22 -3.04 -5.88
CA LEU A 41 -6.74 -2.37 -7.08
C LEU A 41 -5.67 -1.57 -7.84
N TYR A 42 -4.69 -1.02 -7.13
CA TYR A 42 -3.53 -0.36 -7.71
C TYR A 42 -2.64 -1.27 -8.59
N SER A 43 -2.83 -2.58 -8.52
CA SER A 43 -2.14 -3.54 -9.40
C SER A 43 -2.67 -3.49 -10.82
N VAL A 44 -3.88 -2.96 -11.06
CA VAL A 44 -4.44 -2.76 -12.40
C VAL A 44 -3.61 -1.73 -13.18
N PRO A 45 -3.43 -0.48 -12.71
CA PRO A 45 -2.55 0.46 -13.38
C PRO A 45 -1.07 0.11 -13.22
N ALA A 46 -0.68 -0.57 -12.13
CA ALA A 46 0.68 -0.99 -11.82
C ALA A 46 1.72 0.11 -12.11
N TRP A 47 1.42 1.34 -11.72
CA TRP A 47 2.20 2.51 -12.10
C TRP A 47 2.49 3.44 -10.93
N GLY A 48 3.69 3.98 -10.92
CA GLY A 48 4.12 5.09 -10.08
C GLY A 48 5.00 6.04 -10.89
N THR A 49 5.20 7.25 -10.42
CA THR A 49 6.01 8.27 -11.11
C THR A 49 7.45 7.79 -11.29
N PRO A 50 7.99 7.67 -12.51
CA PRO A 50 9.34 7.11 -12.74
C PRO A 50 10.46 7.90 -12.08
N THR A 51 10.30 9.22 -12.02
CA THR A 51 11.29 10.14 -11.43
C THR A 51 11.14 10.28 -9.92
N GLY A 52 9.99 9.90 -9.37
CA GLY A 52 9.66 10.11 -7.97
C GLY A 52 9.76 11.58 -7.58
N THR A 53 10.36 11.85 -6.43
CA THR A 53 10.51 13.20 -5.86
C THR A 53 11.87 13.82 -6.14
N ARG A 54 12.70 13.24 -7.00
CA ARG A 54 14.13 13.60 -7.13
C ARG A 54 14.36 15.07 -7.46
N ASP A 55 13.60 15.64 -8.38
CA ASP A 55 13.76 17.02 -8.87
C ASP A 55 12.48 17.84 -8.66
N VAL A 56 11.72 17.48 -7.62
CA VAL A 56 10.43 18.08 -7.31
C VAL A 56 10.57 18.93 -6.04
N PRO A 57 9.98 20.14 -6.01
CA PRO A 57 9.91 20.94 -4.79
C PRO A 57 9.31 20.14 -3.63
N ALA A 58 9.78 20.37 -2.41
CA ALA A 58 9.35 19.61 -1.24
C ALA A 58 7.83 19.72 -1.00
N GLU A 59 7.25 20.87 -1.32
CA GLU A 59 5.81 21.13 -1.24
C GLU A 59 4.98 20.28 -2.21
N ASP A 60 5.57 19.83 -3.32
CA ASP A 60 4.90 19.02 -4.34
C ASP A 60 5.23 17.52 -4.23
N ALA A 61 6.14 17.16 -3.32
CA ALA A 61 6.61 15.78 -3.17
C ALA A 61 5.47 14.77 -2.95
N TYR A 62 4.39 15.19 -2.27
CA TYR A 62 3.22 14.35 -1.98
C TYR A 62 2.45 13.90 -3.24
N MET A 63 2.63 14.59 -4.37
CA MET A 63 2.02 14.24 -5.66
C MET A 63 2.87 13.26 -6.49
N HIS A 64 4.13 13.03 -6.10
CA HIS A 64 5.13 12.33 -6.89
C HIS A 64 5.57 11.01 -6.25
N HIS A 65 4.63 10.20 -5.77
CA HIS A 65 4.95 8.90 -5.22
C HIS A 65 5.33 7.88 -6.30
N GLN A 66 6.46 7.19 -6.07
CA GLN A 66 6.94 6.11 -6.95
C GLN A 66 6.23 4.78 -6.68
N TYR A 67 5.53 4.66 -5.56
CA TYR A 67 4.89 3.42 -5.14
C TYR A 67 3.49 3.29 -5.75
N ALA A 68 3.26 2.18 -6.45
CA ALA A 68 1.96 1.89 -7.06
C ALA A 68 0.82 1.85 -6.03
N GLU A 69 1.11 1.45 -4.79
CA GLU A 69 0.16 1.41 -3.68
C GLU A 69 -0.44 2.79 -3.35
N TRP A 70 0.26 3.86 -3.70
CA TRP A 70 -0.21 5.23 -3.52
C TRP A 70 -1.03 5.75 -4.68
N TYR A 71 -1.20 4.97 -5.74
CA TYR A 71 -1.94 5.38 -6.93
C TYR A 71 -3.33 5.95 -6.59
N GLY A 72 -4.11 5.25 -5.78
CA GLY A 72 -5.45 5.69 -5.37
C GLY A 72 -5.47 7.04 -4.63
N ASN A 73 -4.38 7.43 -3.98
CA ASN A 73 -4.24 8.72 -3.32
C ASN A 73 -3.85 9.81 -4.33
N THR A 74 -2.82 9.55 -5.13
CA THR A 74 -2.25 10.55 -6.04
C THR A 74 -3.13 10.82 -7.26
N VAL A 75 -3.90 9.85 -7.75
CA VAL A 75 -4.84 10.04 -8.85
C VAL A 75 -5.95 11.05 -8.55
N ARG A 76 -6.28 11.24 -7.27
CA ARG A 76 -7.30 12.21 -6.82
C ARG A 76 -6.78 13.64 -6.77
N ILE A 77 -5.46 13.82 -6.93
CA ILE A 77 -4.83 15.14 -6.90
C ILE A 77 -4.73 15.64 -8.33
N LYS A 78 -5.63 16.56 -8.70
CA LYS A 78 -5.66 17.16 -10.03
C LYS A 78 -4.32 17.81 -10.38
N GLY A 79 -3.78 17.46 -11.55
CA GLY A 79 -2.47 17.93 -12.00
C GLY A 79 -1.28 17.13 -11.49
N SER A 80 -1.52 16.08 -10.67
CA SER A 80 -0.45 15.14 -10.36
C SER A 80 -0.08 14.30 -11.59
N PRO A 81 1.15 13.80 -11.69
CA PRO A 81 1.55 12.89 -12.78
C PRO A 81 0.66 11.65 -12.87
N THR A 82 0.19 11.15 -11.72
CA THR A 82 -0.72 10.01 -11.66
C THR A 82 -2.09 10.36 -12.24
N TRP A 83 -2.61 11.55 -11.91
CA TRP A 83 -3.89 12.04 -12.44
C TRP A 83 -3.82 12.21 -13.95
N GLU A 84 -2.76 12.85 -14.48
CA GLU A 84 -2.57 13.04 -15.92
C GLU A 84 -2.51 11.71 -16.66
N ARG A 85 -1.68 10.79 -16.18
CA ARG A 85 -1.59 9.45 -16.76
C ARG A 85 -2.92 8.69 -16.72
N HIS A 86 -3.66 8.83 -15.62
CA HIS A 86 -4.96 8.17 -15.51
C HIS A 86 -5.95 8.65 -16.58
N GLN A 87 -6.00 9.98 -16.80
CA GLN A 87 -6.81 10.56 -17.86
C GLN A 87 -6.39 10.09 -19.25
N ASP A 88 -5.08 9.97 -19.48
CA ASP A 88 -4.54 9.53 -20.77
C ASP A 88 -4.85 8.06 -21.06
N VAL A 89 -4.77 7.19 -20.05
CA VAL A 89 -4.91 5.74 -20.24
C VAL A 89 -6.36 5.28 -20.15
N TYR A 90 -7.13 5.81 -19.20
CA TYR A 90 -8.48 5.33 -18.89
C TYR A 90 -9.59 6.31 -19.32
N GLY A 91 -9.21 7.53 -19.71
CA GLY A 91 -10.13 8.59 -20.14
C GLY A 91 -10.60 9.51 -19.01
N THR A 92 -11.04 10.71 -19.43
CA THR A 92 -11.57 11.71 -18.51
C THR A 92 -12.94 11.27 -17.99
N GLY A 93 -13.07 11.04 -16.72
CA GLY A 93 -14.33 10.60 -16.11
C GLY A 93 -14.31 9.21 -15.55
N THR A 94 -13.25 8.45 -15.81
CA THR A 94 -12.98 7.20 -15.12
C THR A 94 -12.40 7.51 -13.74
N ASN A 95 -12.97 6.94 -12.69
CA ASN A 95 -12.45 7.05 -11.34
C ASN A 95 -11.55 5.86 -11.01
N TYR A 96 -10.79 5.98 -9.93
CA TYR A 96 -9.93 4.87 -9.49
C TYR A 96 -10.73 3.60 -9.17
N GLU A 97 -11.91 3.75 -8.59
CA GLU A 97 -12.81 2.68 -8.21
C GLU A 97 -13.35 1.91 -9.42
N ASP A 98 -13.51 2.57 -10.57
CA ASP A 98 -13.98 1.95 -11.82
C ASP A 98 -12.99 0.92 -12.37
N LEU A 99 -11.71 1.01 -11.98
CA LEU A 99 -10.71 0.01 -12.31
C LEU A 99 -11.01 -1.37 -11.72
N ALA A 100 -11.94 -1.48 -10.79
CA ALA A 100 -12.37 -2.75 -10.24
C ALA A 100 -12.95 -3.70 -11.31
N GLU A 101 -13.56 -3.15 -12.36
CA GLU A 101 -14.07 -3.92 -13.49
C GLU A 101 -12.96 -4.56 -14.33
N LEU A 102 -11.73 -3.99 -14.25
CA LEU A 102 -10.56 -4.49 -14.97
C LEU A 102 -9.72 -5.44 -14.12
N TRP A 103 -10.06 -5.58 -12.84
CA TRP A 103 -9.31 -6.44 -11.94
C TRP A 103 -9.65 -7.90 -12.20
N GLN A 104 -8.64 -8.65 -12.62
CA GLN A 104 -8.72 -10.09 -12.85
C GLN A 104 -7.80 -10.81 -11.85
N ALA A 105 -8.38 -11.64 -11.03
CA ALA A 105 -7.67 -12.45 -10.04
C ALA A 105 -8.02 -13.94 -10.19
N ASP A 106 -8.35 -14.36 -11.41
CA ASP A 106 -8.90 -15.68 -11.71
C ASP A 106 -7.93 -16.83 -11.42
N ALA A 107 -6.63 -16.53 -11.43
CA ALA A 107 -5.59 -17.50 -11.12
C ALA A 107 -5.16 -17.52 -9.64
N PHE A 108 -5.79 -16.71 -8.79
CA PHE A 108 -5.45 -16.69 -7.36
C PHE A 108 -5.98 -17.95 -6.67
N ASP A 109 -5.05 -18.75 -6.16
CA ASP A 109 -5.35 -19.92 -5.33
C ASP A 109 -4.75 -19.72 -3.94
N PRO A 110 -5.56 -19.51 -2.90
CA PRO A 110 -5.07 -19.32 -1.54
C PRO A 110 -4.52 -20.60 -0.91
N GLN A 111 -4.66 -21.75 -1.58
CA GLN A 111 -4.19 -23.05 -1.11
C GLN A 111 -2.92 -23.53 -1.83
N ALA A 112 -2.47 -22.80 -2.86
CA ALA A 112 -1.29 -23.15 -3.64
C ALA A 112 0.02 -22.90 -2.87
#